data_22939d9b7269527fc79c2a0ad6b3a6dd
#
_entry.id   22939d9b7269527fc79c2a0ad6b3a6dd
#
_cell.length_a   1.000
_cell.length_b   1.000
_cell.length_c   1.000
_cell.angle_alpha   90.00
_cell.angle_beta   90.00
_cell.angle_gamma   90.00
#
_symmetry.space_group_name_H-M   'P 1'
#
loop_
_entity.id
_entity.type
_entity.pdbx_description
1 polymer ?
#
loop_
_entity_poly.entity_id
_entity_poly.type
_entity_poly.pdbx_seq_one_letter_code
_entity_poly.pdbx_strand_id
1 'polypeptide(L)'
;ALKPLENLLKASKENGTELKIKTSYVSYDEQEERFQSELQKMLQSSKYTTVRAEAEVLKTTPHGGQSESQTGLLVEFDFLNSGSKAFLERNCVEYGFVQRYTESKTSVTRMNPSDSLYRYVGIENAKRMRSYGMCLEEYKSYLQKQAIPK
;
A
#
# COMPACT_ATOMS: atom_id res chain seq x y z
N ALA A 1 -8.67 12.35 -0.29
CA ALA A 1 -7.34 11.87 -0.73
C ALA A 1 -6.91 12.46 -2.08
N LEU A 2 -7.85 12.90 -2.90
CA LEU A 2 -7.52 13.40 -4.26
C LEU A 2 -6.62 14.65 -4.22
N LYS A 3 -6.96 15.65 -3.41
CA LYS A 3 -6.19 16.90 -3.34
C LYS A 3 -4.77 16.69 -2.79
N PRO A 4 -4.56 15.95 -1.70
CA PRO A 4 -3.20 15.61 -1.25
C PRO A 4 -2.40 14.84 -2.29
N LEU A 5 -3.03 13.94 -3.04
CA LEU A 5 -2.37 13.19 -4.10
C LEU A 5 -1.93 14.10 -5.24
N GLU A 6 -2.78 15.02 -5.67
CA GLU A 6 -2.44 16.03 -6.68
C GLU A 6 -1.25 16.89 -6.25
N ASN A 7 -1.25 17.31 -4.97
CA ASN A 7 -0.15 18.10 -4.40
C ASN A 7 1.16 17.32 -4.40
N LEU A 8 1.12 16.05 -4.04
CA LEU A 8 2.29 15.17 -4.04
C LEU A 8 2.86 15.01 -5.47
N LEU A 9 2.00 14.74 -6.44
CA LEU A 9 2.41 14.57 -7.84
C LEU A 9 3.02 15.84 -8.40
N LYS A 10 2.43 16.99 -8.09
CA LYS A 10 2.94 18.30 -8.50
C LYS A 10 4.34 18.57 -7.91
N ALA A 11 4.49 18.33 -6.61
CA ALA A 11 5.76 18.53 -5.91
C ALA A 11 6.85 17.61 -6.47
N SER A 12 6.53 16.35 -6.79
CA SER A 12 7.48 15.41 -7.38
C SER A 12 7.95 15.88 -8.75
N LYS A 13 7.05 16.39 -9.57
CA LYS A 13 7.37 16.90 -10.90
C LYS A 13 8.26 18.16 -10.82
N GLU A 14 7.92 19.10 -9.92
CA GLU A 14 8.70 20.31 -9.70
C GLU A 14 10.12 20.02 -9.22
N ASN A 15 10.30 18.92 -8.49
CA ASN A 15 11.59 18.46 -7.98
C ASN A 15 12.41 17.65 -9.01
N GLY A 16 11.88 17.39 -10.21
CA GLY A 16 12.54 16.57 -11.21
C GLY A 16 12.55 15.08 -10.90
N THR A 17 11.67 14.63 -9.99
CA THR A 17 11.56 13.24 -9.53
C THR A 17 10.13 12.75 -9.77
N GLU A 18 9.71 12.74 -11.01
CA GLU A 18 8.31 12.55 -11.39
C GLU A 18 7.75 11.18 -10.98
N LEU A 19 6.55 11.20 -10.42
CA LEU A 19 5.75 10.04 -10.07
C LEU A 19 4.54 9.97 -10.99
N LYS A 20 4.09 8.76 -11.26
CA LYS A 20 2.86 8.52 -12.00
C LYS A 20 2.00 7.54 -11.20
N ILE A 21 0.68 7.72 -11.23
CA ILE A 21 -0.25 6.76 -10.63
C ILE A 21 -0.37 5.55 -11.55
N LYS A 22 -0.03 4.37 -11.04
CA LYS A 22 -0.23 3.11 -11.73
C LYS A 22 -1.63 2.57 -11.46
N THR A 23 -2.02 2.54 -10.18
CA THR A 23 -3.33 2.07 -9.72
C THR A 23 -3.75 2.88 -8.50
N SER A 24 -5.03 3.28 -8.43
CA SER A 24 -5.56 3.95 -7.23
C SER A 24 -6.84 3.27 -6.73
N TYR A 25 -7.84 3.12 -7.55
CA TYR A 25 -9.08 2.43 -7.20
C TYR A 25 -9.24 1.16 -8.04
N VAL A 26 -9.68 0.09 -7.39
CA VAL A 26 -9.95 -1.19 -8.04
C VAL A 26 -11.30 -1.68 -7.52
N SER A 27 -12.20 -2.03 -8.43
CA SER A 27 -13.51 -2.58 -8.07
C SER A 27 -13.38 -3.98 -7.48
N TYR A 28 -14.45 -4.45 -6.83
CA TYR A 28 -14.53 -5.82 -6.31
C TYR A 28 -14.24 -6.84 -7.42
N ASP A 29 -14.93 -6.72 -8.55
CA ASP A 29 -14.80 -7.67 -9.66
C ASP A 29 -13.41 -7.69 -10.26
N GLU A 30 -12.81 -6.52 -10.47
CA GLU A 30 -11.44 -6.42 -10.97
C GLU A 30 -10.44 -7.04 -9.99
N GLN A 31 -10.62 -6.84 -8.70
CA GLN A 31 -9.74 -7.40 -7.68
C GLN A 31 -9.84 -8.93 -7.66
N GLU A 32 -11.06 -9.46 -7.74
CA GLU A 32 -11.28 -10.91 -7.78
C GLU A 32 -10.68 -11.53 -9.05
N GLU A 33 -10.82 -10.87 -10.19
CA GLU A 33 -10.18 -11.30 -11.44
C GLU A 33 -8.66 -11.33 -11.31
N ARG A 34 -8.07 -10.33 -10.67
CA ARG A 34 -6.62 -10.30 -10.39
C ARG A 34 -6.19 -11.48 -9.53
N PHE A 35 -6.94 -11.74 -8.47
CA PHE A 35 -6.66 -12.89 -7.58
C PHE A 35 -6.72 -14.20 -8.36
N GLN A 36 -7.78 -14.43 -9.10
CA GLN A 36 -7.96 -15.67 -9.88
C GLN A 36 -6.87 -15.81 -10.95
N SER A 37 -6.50 -14.73 -11.62
CA SER A 37 -5.44 -14.74 -12.63
C SER A 37 -4.09 -15.12 -12.01
N GLU A 38 -3.72 -14.55 -10.88
CA GLU A 38 -2.48 -14.88 -10.19
C GLU A 38 -2.49 -16.31 -9.68
N LEU A 39 -3.63 -16.78 -9.17
CA LEU A 39 -3.79 -18.14 -8.71
C LEU A 39 -3.58 -19.14 -9.85
N GLN A 40 -4.18 -18.89 -11.02
CA GLN A 40 -4.01 -19.75 -12.19
C GLN A 40 -2.57 -19.81 -12.67
N LYS A 41 -1.87 -18.68 -12.70
CA LYS A 41 -0.44 -18.62 -13.04
C LYS A 41 0.38 -19.49 -12.10
N MET A 42 0.11 -19.43 -10.81
CA MET A 42 0.84 -20.19 -9.81
C MET A 42 0.55 -21.70 -9.92
N LEU A 43 -0.69 -22.07 -10.17
CA LEU A 43 -1.08 -23.48 -10.36
C LEU A 43 -0.47 -24.08 -11.61
N GLN A 44 -0.27 -23.31 -12.68
CA GLN A 44 0.37 -23.75 -13.91
C GLN A 44 1.83 -24.14 -13.71
N SER A 45 2.48 -23.61 -12.67
CA SER A 45 3.88 -23.96 -12.39
C SER A 45 4.07 -25.38 -11.84
N SER A 46 3.01 -26.08 -11.50
CA SER A 46 2.98 -27.47 -10.96
C SER A 46 3.75 -27.66 -9.64
N LYS A 47 4.21 -26.58 -9.01
CA LYS A 47 4.99 -26.62 -7.76
C LYS A 47 4.14 -26.55 -6.51
N TYR A 48 2.86 -26.18 -6.64
CA TYR A 48 2.00 -25.86 -5.51
C TYR A 48 0.70 -26.65 -5.55
N THR A 49 0.25 -27.10 -4.37
CA THR A 49 -1.15 -27.51 -4.19
C THR A 49 -2.04 -26.27 -4.25
N THR A 50 -3.33 -26.45 -4.51
CA THR A 50 -4.30 -25.34 -4.55
C THR A 50 -4.26 -24.51 -3.26
N VAL A 51 -4.27 -25.15 -2.09
CA VAL A 51 -4.24 -24.47 -0.80
C VAL A 51 -2.99 -23.63 -0.63
N ARG A 52 -1.83 -24.16 -0.99
CA ARG A 52 -0.56 -23.46 -0.87
C ARG A 52 -0.46 -22.32 -1.88
N ALA A 53 -0.94 -22.52 -3.09
CA ALA A 53 -0.97 -21.49 -4.12
C ALA A 53 -1.83 -20.30 -3.68
N GLU A 54 -3.02 -20.56 -3.13
CA GLU A 54 -3.88 -19.50 -2.58
C GLU A 54 -3.17 -18.70 -1.47
N ALA A 55 -2.51 -19.39 -0.55
CA ALA A 55 -1.79 -18.75 0.54
C ALA A 55 -0.67 -17.83 0.03
N GLU A 56 0.06 -18.25 -1.00
CA GLU A 56 1.11 -17.42 -1.59
C GLU A 56 0.55 -16.22 -2.35
N VAL A 57 -0.52 -16.40 -3.12
CA VAL A 57 -1.15 -15.31 -3.86
C VAL A 57 -1.71 -14.26 -2.90
N LEU A 58 -2.31 -14.65 -1.78
CA LEU A 58 -2.87 -13.72 -0.79
C LEU A 58 -1.82 -12.78 -0.18
N LYS A 59 -0.54 -13.12 -0.23
CA LYS A 59 0.54 -12.23 0.25
C LYS A 59 0.73 -10.99 -0.62
N THR A 60 0.25 -11.00 -1.85
CA THR A 60 0.39 -9.87 -2.79
C THR A 60 -0.93 -9.41 -3.36
N THR A 61 -1.88 -10.31 -3.52
CA THR A 61 -3.15 -10.05 -4.23
C THR A 61 -4.32 -10.57 -3.40
N PRO A 62 -4.94 -9.72 -2.56
CA PRO A 62 -6.14 -10.11 -1.80
C PRO A 62 -7.34 -10.40 -2.72
N HIS A 63 -8.31 -11.15 -2.18
CA HIS A 63 -9.61 -11.33 -2.82
C HIS A 63 -10.37 -10.01 -3.00
N GLY A 64 -11.36 -10.00 -3.90
CA GLY A 64 -12.31 -8.90 -4.01
C GLY A 64 -13.00 -8.65 -2.66
N GLY A 65 -13.15 -7.38 -2.29
CA GLY A 65 -13.70 -6.95 -1.01
C GLY A 65 -12.71 -6.98 0.15
N GLN A 66 -11.54 -7.57 -0.02
CA GLN A 66 -10.50 -7.67 1.02
C GLN A 66 -9.30 -6.76 0.72
N SER A 67 -9.24 -6.17 -0.46
CA SER A 67 -8.16 -5.26 -0.84
C SER A 67 -8.49 -3.82 -0.43
N GLU A 68 -7.49 -3.10 0.08
CA GLU A 68 -7.60 -1.66 0.35
C GLU A 68 -7.79 -0.84 -0.92
N SER A 69 -7.49 -1.39 -2.10
CA SER A 69 -7.73 -0.73 -3.38
C SER A 69 -9.20 -0.38 -3.61
N GLN A 70 -10.15 -1.10 -2.98
CA GLN A 70 -11.58 -0.78 -3.03
C GLN A 70 -11.96 0.47 -2.25
N THR A 71 -11.09 0.97 -1.35
CA THR A 71 -11.35 2.18 -0.56
C THR A 71 -11.02 3.46 -1.32
N GLY A 72 -10.20 3.38 -2.38
CA GLY A 72 -9.66 4.55 -3.06
C GLY A 72 -8.57 5.28 -2.27
N LEU A 73 -8.11 4.71 -1.15
CA LEU A 73 -7.09 5.29 -0.29
C LEU A 73 -5.71 4.69 -0.51
N LEU A 74 -5.63 3.55 -1.19
CA LEU A 74 -4.37 2.89 -1.54
C LEU A 74 -3.97 3.29 -2.96
N VAL A 75 -2.72 3.73 -3.13
CA VAL A 75 -2.20 4.16 -4.43
C VAL A 75 -0.92 3.40 -4.73
N GLU A 76 -0.83 2.87 -5.95
CA GLU A 76 0.40 2.31 -6.48
C GLU A 76 1.02 3.32 -7.43
N PHE A 77 2.31 3.62 -7.24
CA PHE A 77 3.03 4.59 -8.06
C PHE A 77 4.00 3.91 -9.02
N ASP A 78 4.18 4.53 -10.19
CA ASP A 78 5.33 4.25 -11.06
C ASP A 78 6.39 5.33 -10.85
N PHE A 79 7.64 4.91 -10.77
CA PHE A 79 8.79 5.81 -10.63
C PHE A 79 9.37 6.11 -12.02
N LEU A 80 9.18 7.34 -12.47
CA LEU A 80 9.60 7.75 -13.82
C LEU A 80 11.05 8.22 -13.92
N ASN A 81 11.67 8.52 -12.78
CA ASN A 81 13.05 9.00 -12.70
C ASN A 81 13.81 8.22 -11.62
N SER A 82 15.12 8.21 -11.68
CA SER A 82 15.96 7.50 -10.71
C SER A 82 15.79 8.00 -9.26
N GLY A 83 15.42 9.28 -9.08
CA GLY A 83 15.20 9.87 -7.76
C GLY A 83 13.77 9.80 -7.23
N SER A 84 12.82 9.28 -8.03
CA SER A 84 11.39 9.31 -7.68
C SER A 84 11.06 8.51 -6.42
N LYS A 85 11.64 7.32 -6.28
CA LYS A 85 11.45 6.48 -5.08
C LYS A 85 11.95 7.19 -3.82
N ALA A 86 13.16 7.74 -3.86
CA ALA A 86 13.75 8.45 -2.71
C ALA A 86 12.95 9.70 -2.35
N PHE A 87 12.46 10.44 -3.34
CA PHE A 87 11.58 11.57 -3.12
C PHE A 87 10.31 11.16 -2.38
N LEU A 88 9.66 10.11 -2.85
CA LEU A 88 8.42 9.61 -2.24
C LEU A 88 8.65 9.15 -0.80
N GLU A 89 9.69 8.36 -0.56
CA GLU A 89 10.04 7.88 0.78
C GLU A 89 10.27 9.02 1.78
N ARG A 90 10.94 10.08 1.34
CA ARG A 90 11.24 11.22 2.22
C ARG A 90 10.06 12.13 2.47
N ASN A 91 9.21 12.33 1.46
CA ASN A 91 8.21 13.40 1.49
C ASN A 91 6.76 12.93 1.66
N CYS A 92 6.49 11.63 1.58
CA CYS A 92 5.13 11.10 1.57
C CYS A 92 4.29 11.56 2.77
N VAL A 93 4.87 11.62 3.96
CA VAL A 93 4.14 12.00 5.19
C VAL A 93 3.66 13.45 5.16
N GLU A 94 4.38 14.34 4.47
CA GLU A 94 3.98 15.73 4.32
C GLU A 94 2.69 15.89 3.51
N TYR A 95 2.33 14.86 2.76
CA TYR A 95 1.12 14.80 1.94
C TYR A 95 0.09 13.80 2.47
N GLY A 96 0.34 13.21 3.64
CA GLY A 96 -0.60 12.31 4.31
C GLY A 96 -0.51 10.85 3.87
N PHE A 97 0.56 10.46 3.20
CA PHE A 97 0.77 9.08 2.73
C PHE A 97 1.83 8.36 3.54
N VAL A 98 1.65 7.04 3.71
CA VAL A 98 2.65 6.16 4.31
C VAL A 98 2.85 4.96 3.38
N GLN A 99 4.07 4.42 3.35
CA GLN A 99 4.34 3.16 2.67
C GLN A 99 3.56 2.06 3.38
N ARG A 100 2.73 1.33 2.61
CA ARG A 100 1.77 0.40 3.23
C ARG A 100 2.43 -0.87 3.74
N TYR A 101 3.32 -1.46 2.95
CA TYR A 101 3.95 -2.74 3.27
C TYR A 101 5.46 -2.61 3.21
N THR A 102 6.10 -2.49 4.36
CA THR A 102 7.56 -2.41 4.47
C THR A 102 8.15 -3.77 4.82
N GLU A 103 9.40 -3.99 4.46
CA GLU A 103 10.09 -5.25 4.75
C GLU A 103 10.18 -5.53 6.26
N SER A 104 10.43 -4.50 7.07
CA SER A 104 10.54 -4.63 8.52
C SER A 104 9.23 -4.99 9.23
N LYS A 105 8.08 -4.90 8.55
CA LYS A 105 6.75 -5.13 9.13
C LYS A 105 6.02 -6.34 8.55
N THR A 106 6.68 -7.18 7.78
CA THR A 106 6.05 -8.35 7.15
C THR A 106 5.44 -9.33 8.15
N SER A 107 6.02 -9.45 9.33
CA SER A 107 5.47 -10.31 10.41
C SER A 107 4.13 -9.78 10.95
N VAL A 108 3.88 -8.49 10.85
CA VAL A 108 2.62 -7.85 11.30
C VAL A 108 1.61 -7.80 10.18
N THR A 109 2.01 -7.32 8.99
CA THR A 109 1.10 -7.12 7.85
C THR A 109 0.74 -8.43 7.15
N ARG A 110 1.63 -9.40 7.19
CA ARG A 110 1.54 -10.69 6.48
C ARG A 110 1.45 -10.52 4.95
N MET A 111 1.91 -9.37 4.47
CA MET A 111 2.00 -9.06 3.05
C MET A 111 3.45 -8.94 2.63
N ASN A 112 3.74 -9.28 1.38
CA ASN A 112 5.07 -9.05 0.83
C ASN A 112 5.35 -7.55 0.77
N PRO A 113 6.60 -7.13 1.01
CA PRO A 113 6.92 -5.71 0.97
C PRO A 113 6.76 -5.13 -0.43
N SER A 114 6.38 -3.86 -0.49
CA SER A 114 6.27 -3.13 -1.76
C SER A 114 6.76 -1.70 -1.54
N ASP A 115 7.63 -1.24 -2.42
CA ASP A 115 8.15 0.12 -2.38
C ASP A 115 7.28 1.13 -3.17
N SER A 116 6.23 0.65 -3.83
CA SER A 116 5.35 1.45 -4.68
C SER A 116 3.93 1.62 -4.14
N LEU A 117 3.51 0.85 -3.13
CA LEU A 117 2.17 0.92 -2.54
C LEU A 117 2.16 1.86 -1.33
N TYR A 118 1.35 2.92 -1.42
CA TYR A 118 1.20 3.92 -0.38
C TYR A 118 -0.27 4.09 0.00
N ARG A 119 -0.52 4.27 1.29
CA ARG A 119 -1.86 4.47 1.85
C ARG A 119 -2.01 5.91 2.34
N TYR A 120 -3.11 6.55 1.96
CA TYR A 120 -3.50 7.84 2.54
C TYR A 120 -4.09 7.64 3.93
N VAL A 121 -3.54 8.34 4.91
CA VAL A 121 -3.99 8.29 6.31
C VAL A 121 -4.19 9.68 6.90
N GLY A 122 -3.88 10.73 6.16
CA GLY A 122 -3.87 12.12 6.62
C GLY A 122 -2.50 12.54 7.12
N ILE A 123 -2.20 13.82 7.04
CA ILE A 123 -0.86 14.35 7.34
C ILE A 123 -0.46 14.09 8.79
N GLU A 124 -1.36 14.35 9.75
CA GLU A 124 -1.08 14.16 11.17
C GLU A 124 -0.78 12.70 11.51
N ASN A 125 -1.64 11.80 11.03
CA ASN A 125 -1.46 10.37 11.26
C ASN A 125 -0.18 9.85 10.61
N ALA A 126 0.11 10.29 9.37
CA ALA A 126 1.32 9.89 8.66
C ALA A 126 2.58 10.28 9.44
N LYS A 127 2.62 11.50 9.95
CA LYS A 127 3.75 11.99 10.74
C LYS A 127 3.92 11.20 12.04
N ARG A 128 2.81 10.91 12.73
CA ARG A 128 2.84 10.10 13.96
C ARG A 128 3.31 8.68 13.70
N MET A 129 2.81 8.05 12.65
CA MET A 129 3.21 6.69 12.29
C MET A 129 4.72 6.62 12.02
N ARG A 130 5.27 7.60 11.30
CA ARG A 130 6.72 7.69 11.05
C ARG A 130 7.49 7.90 12.36
N SER A 131 7.05 8.81 13.19
CA SER A 131 7.70 9.12 14.47
C SER A 131 7.74 7.92 15.41
N TYR A 132 6.67 7.13 15.46
CA TYR A 132 6.54 5.95 16.31
C TYR A 132 7.10 4.68 15.68
N GLY A 133 7.46 4.71 14.40
CA GLY A 133 7.92 3.54 13.67
C GLY A 133 6.85 2.46 13.52
N MET A 134 5.59 2.87 13.37
CA MET A 134 4.44 1.96 13.29
C MET A 134 3.95 1.78 11.86
N CYS A 135 3.58 0.55 11.49
CA CYS A 135 2.76 0.30 10.32
C CYS A 135 1.27 0.59 10.65
N LEU A 136 0.40 0.51 9.63
CA LEU A 136 -1.01 0.86 9.81
C LEU A 136 -1.71 -0.02 10.84
N GLU A 137 -1.45 -1.33 10.84
CA GLU A 137 -2.02 -2.28 11.81
C GLU A 137 -1.65 -1.90 13.25
N GLU A 138 -0.39 -1.60 13.49
CA GLU A 138 0.11 -1.17 14.80
C GLU A 138 -0.50 0.15 15.23
N TYR A 139 -0.60 1.10 14.30
CA TYR A 139 -1.18 2.42 14.58
C TYR A 139 -2.67 2.33 14.91
N LYS A 140 -3.42 1.50 14.20
CA LYS A 140 -4.84 1.24 14.50
C LYS A 140 -5.01 0.67 15.92
N SER A 141 -4.17 -0.29 16.29
CA SER A 141 -4.17 -0.85 17.65
C SER A 141 -3.85 0.21 18.70
N TYR A 142 -2.87 1.06 18.43
CA TYR A 142 -2.50 2.18 19.30
C TYR A 142 -3.70 3.13 19.51
N LEU A 143 -4.38 3.52 18.44
CA LEU A 143 -5.54 4.41 18.52
C LEU A 143 -6.70 3.78 19.30
N GLN A 144 -6.96 2.50 19.13
CA GLN A 144 -7.99 1.77 19.88
C GLN A 144 -7.69 1.78 21.37
N LYS A 145 -6.44 1.58 21.77
CA LYS A 145 -6.03 1.63 23.19
C LYS A 145 -6.17 3.04 23.78
N GLN A 146 -5.93 4.08 23.00
CA GLN A 146 -6.12 5.46 23.43
C GLN A 146 -7.60 5.82 23.61
N ALA A 147 -8.49 5.21 22.82
CA ALA A 147 -9.92 5.47 22.87
C ALA A 147 -10.64 4.74 24.02
N ILE A 148 -10.02 3.75 24.68
CA ILE A 148 -10.62 3.01 25.79
C ILE A 148 -10.60 3.89 27.05
N PRO A 149 -11.76 4.15 27.67
CA PRO A 149 -11.80 4.91 28.93
C PRO A 149 -11.00 4.19 30.02
N LYS A 150 -10.23 4.96 30.74
CA LYS A 150 -9.52 4.44 31.92
C LYS A 150 -10.44 4.35 33.13
#